data_e655d97993c62088b5ef05c057685132
#
_entry.id   e655d97993c62088b5ef05c057685132
#
_cell.length_a   1.000
_cell.length_b   1.000
_cell.length_c   1.000
_cell.angle_alpha   90.00
_cell.angle_beta   90.00
_cell.angle_gamma   90.00
#
_symmetry.space_group_name_H-M   'P 1'
#
loop_
_entity.id
_entity.type
_entity.pdbx_description
1 polymer ?
#
loop_
_entity_poly.entity_id
_entity_poly.type
_entity_poly.pdbx_seq_one_letter_code
_entity_poly.pdbx_strand_id
1 'polypeptide(L)'
;MEKLKNKILWVDDEIELLRSNILFLEDKGYFVEKATNGEDAVDMVKEKDFDLIFLDEMMAGMGGLKTLASIKEVQPNVPVVMVTKNETESLMEDAIGAKISDYLLKPVNPNQILLVCKKFLEGKRIKGETVSRDYIQELNKINMSMMEPLDYNDWIKINSDLTQWEMELDEHPELGLKD
;
A
#
# COMPACT_ATOMS: atom_id res chain seq x y z
N MET A 1 -2.93 -25.90 -11.75
CA MET A 1 -3.73 -24.68 -11.92
C MET A 1 -2.84 -23.49 -11.62
N GLU A 2 -2.58 -22.67 -12.60
CA GLU A 2 -1.81 -21.43 -12.42
C GLU A 2 -2.61 -20.51 -11.47
N LYS A 3 -2.03 -20.15 -10.34
CA LYS A 3 -2.69 -19.26 -9.37
C LYS A 3 -2.81 -17.90 -10.05
N LEU A 4 -4.03 -17.43 -10.31
CA LEU A 4 -4.29 -16.11 -10.85
C LEU A 4 -3.55 -15.09 -9.94
N LYS A 5 -2.60 -14.37 -10.53
CA LYS A 5 -1.87 -13.32 -9.82
C LYS A 5 -2.81 -12.17 -9.53
N ASN A 6 -2.77 -11.64 -8.30
CA ASN A 6 -3.51 -10.44 -7.96
C ASN A 6 -3.01 -9.27 -8.82
N LYS A 7 -3.96 -8.50 -9.36
CA LYS A 7 -3.71 -7.37 -10.25
C LYS A 7 -3.72 -6.07 -9.47
N ILE A 8 -2.60 -5.38 -9.50
CA ILE A 8 -2.41 -4.08 -8.85
C ILE A 8 -2.29 -3.01 -9.93
N LEU A 9 -3.02 -1.90 -9.79
CA LEU A 9 -2.78 -0.70 -10.57
C LEU A 9 -1.99 0.29 -9.70
N TRP A 10 -0.89 0.81 -10.24
CA TRP A 10 -0.12 1.87 -9.59
C TRP A 10 -0.18 3.14 -10.44
N VAL A 11 -0.75 4.20 -9.87
CA VAL A 11 -0.99 5.49 -10.54
C VAL A 11 -0.11 6.55 -9.89
N ASP A 12 0.85 7.07 -10.65
CA ASP A 12 1.81 8.07 -10.17
C ASP A 12 2.46 8.75 -11.38
N ASP A 13 2.52 10.06 -11.45
CA ASP A 13 3.12 10.76 -12.59
C ASP A 13 4.66 10.64 -12.60
N GLU A 14 5.26 10.27 -11.47
CA GLU A 14 6.67 9.93 -11.33
C GLU A 14 6.91 8.40 -11.26
N ILE A 15 6.03 7.57 -11.83
CA ILE A 15 6.02 6.10 -11.72
C ILE A 15 7.36 5.44 -12.07
N GLU A 16 8.16 6.04 -12.95
CA GLU A 16 9.47 5.51 -13.32
C GLU A 16 10.47 5.56 -12.15
N LEU A 17 10.30 6.48 -11.20
CA LEU A 17 11.12 6.54 -9.98
C LEU A 17 10.78 5.41 -9.01
N LEU A 18 9.60 4.80 -9.15
CA LEU A 18 9.10 3.71 -8.32
C LEU A 18 9.40 2.32 -8.90
N ARG A 19 10.23 2.25 -9.95
CA ARG A 19 10.54 0.99 -10.64
C ARG A 19 11.05 -0.11 -9.71
N SER A 20 11.88 0.21 -8.72
CA SER A 20 12.37 -0.76 -7.73
C SER A 20 11.23 -1.37 -6.89
N ASN A 21 10.25 -0.56 -6.49
CA ASN A 21 9.09 -1.00 -5.73
C ASN A 21 8.18 -1.89 -6.58
N ILE A 22 8.01 -1.56 -7.86
CA ILE A 22 7.23 -2.36 -8.80
C ILE A 22 7.88 -3.73 -9.01
N LEU A 23 9.19 -3.77 -9.32
CA LEU A 23 9.94 -5.00 -9.48
C LEU A 23 9.89 -5.87 -8.22
N PHE A 24 9.95 -5.26 -7.04
CA PHE A 24 9.80 -5.96 -5.77
C PHE A 24 8.43 -6.64 -5.65
N LEU A 25 7.34 -5.97 -6.00
CA LEU A 25 5.99 -6.56 -6.00
C LEU A 25 5.85 -7.69 -7.03
N GLU A 26 6.43 -7.52 -8.22
CA GLU A 26 6.42 -8.54 -9.27
C GLU A 26 7.18 -9.80 -8.83
N ASP A 27 8.31 -9.63 -8.13
CA ASP A 27 9.07 -10.72 -7.51
C ASP A 27 8.25 -11.47 -6.45
N LYS A 28 7.40 -10.76 -5.69
CA LYS A 28 6.47 -11.36 -4.72
C LYS A 28 5.24 -12.00 -5.38
N GLY A 29 5.16 -12.00 -6.71
CA GLY A 29 4.14 -12.70 -7.48
C GLY A 29 2.88 -11.89 -7.78
N TYR A 30 2.89 -10.58 -7.53
CA TYR A 30 1.82 -9.68 -7.96
C TYR A 30 1.98 -9.33 -9.45
N PHE A 31 0.90 -8.94 -10.09
CA PHE A 31 0.93 -8.37 -11.44
C PHE A 31 0.65 -6.88 -11.33
N VAL A 32 1.61 -6.02 -11.71
CA VAL A 32 1.51 -4.57 -11.54
C VAL A 32 1.36 -3.89 -12.89
N GLU A 33 0.24 -3.19 -13.07
CA GLU A 33 0.04 -2.27 -14.18
C GLU A 33 0.27 -0.84 -13.71
N LYS A 34 0.70 0.03 -14.64
CA LYS A 34 1.11 1.41 -14.35
C LYS A 34 0.24 2.38 -15.12
N ALA A 35 -0.12 3.50 -14.47
CA ALA A 35 -0.67 4.69 -15.12
C ALA A 35 0.11 5.92 -14.65
N THR A 36 0.33 6.87 -15.54
CA THR A 36 1.09 8.10 -15.26
C THR A 36 0.19 9.31 -14.96
N ASN A 37 -1.11 9.14 -15.03
CA ASN A 37 -2.11 10.18 -14.76
C ASN A 37 -3.46 9.57 -14.37
N GLY A 38 -4.35 10.41 -13.86
CA GLY A 38 -5.66 9.98 -13.39
C GLY A 38 -6.62 9.59 -14.49
N GLU A 39 -6.55 10.23 -15.65
CA GLU A 39 -7.41 9.94 -16.79
C GLU A 39 -7.17 8.53 -17.32
N ASP A 40 -5.91 8.17 -17.57
CA ASP A 40 -5.52 6.82 -18.01
C ASP A 40 -5.92 5.77 -16.96
N ALA A 41 -5.72 6.07 -15.68
CA ALA A 41 -6.12 5.16 -14.60
C ALA A 41 -7.62 4.87 -14.61
N VAL A 42 -8.46 5.90 -14.78
CA VAL A 42 -9.92 5.72 -14.87
C VAL A 42 -10.31 4.91 -16.10
N ASP A 43 -9.67 5.14 -17.25
CA ASP A 43 -9.96 4.37 -18.47
C ASP A 43 -9.52 2.90 -18.31
N MET A 44 -8.37 2.63 -17.69
CA MET A 44 -7.94 1.28 -17.36
C MET A 44 -8.93 0.55 -16.45
N VAL A 45 -9.47 1.24 -15.43
CA VAL A 45 -10.46 0.68 -14.49
C VAL A 45 -11.82 0.40 -15.17
N LYS A 46 -12.18 1.12 -16.21
CA LYS A 46 -13.38 0.82 -17.04
C LYS A 46 -13.21 -0.45 -17.88
N GLU A 47 -11.98 -0.72 -18.34
CA GLU A 47 -11.69 -1.85 -19.23
C GLU A 47 -11.45 -3.16 -18.50
N LYS A 48 -10.92 -3.12 -17.27
CA LYS A 48 -10.51 -4.32 -16.53
C LYS A 48 -10.59 -4.11 -15.01
N ASP A 49 -10.76 -5.22 -14.30
CA ASP A 49 -10.80 -5.23 -12.84
C ASP A 49 -9.39 -5.27 -12.25
N PHE A 50 -9.21 -4.53 -11.15
CA PHE A 50 -8.04 -4.58 -10.30
C PHE A 50 -8.41 -5.05 -8.89
N ASP A 51 -7.46 -5.72 -8.23
CA ASP A 51 -7.64 -6.19 -6.86
C ASP A 51 -7.21 -5.16 -5.82
N LEU A 52 -6.31 -4.23 -6.20
CA LEU A 52 -5.79 -3.14 -5.37
C LEU A 52 -5.29 -2.01 -6.27
N ILE A 53 -5.47 -0.76 -5.84
CA ILE A 53 -4.96 0.43 -6.54
C ILE A 53 -4.11 1.25 -5.56
N PHE A 54 -2.85 1.54 -5.94
CA PHE A 54 -2.04 2.60 -5.34
C PHE A 54 -2.22 3.86 -6.17
N LEU A 55 -2.54 4.98 -5.52
CA LEU A 55 -2.90 6.22 -6.19
C LEU A 55 -2.16 7.40 -5.56
N ASP A 56 -1.29 8.04 -6.34
CA ASP A 56 -0.67 9.29 -5.91
C ASP A 56 -1.73 10.40 -5.76
N GLU A 57 -1.59 11.16 -4.70
CA GLU A 57 -2.46 12.30 -4.44
C GLU A 57 -2.15 13.45 -5.39
N MET A 58 -0.86 13.75 -5.60
CA MET A 58 -0.41 14.93 -6.33
C MET A 58 0.06 14.57 -7.73
N MET A 59 -0.87 14.63 -8.67
CA MET A 59 -0.57 14.43 -10.10
C MET A 59 -1.02 15.64 -10.91
N ALA A 60 -0.32 15.89 -12.01
CA ALA A 60 -0.73 16.90 -12.98
C ALA A 60 -2.06 16.50 -13.66
N GLY A 61 -2.92 17.46 -13.98
CA GLY A 61 -4.23 17.22 -14.59
C GLY A 61 -5.28 16.76 -13.57
N MET A 62 -5.75 15.53 -13.68
CA MET A 62 -6.69 14.96 -12.72
C MET A 62 -5.95 14.51 -11.45
N GLY A 63 -6.04 15.32 -10.39
CA GLY A 63 -5.44 14.99 -9.09
C GLY A 63 -6.03 13.73 -8.45
N GLY A 64 -5.30 13.15 -7.46
CA GLY A 64 -5.62 11.87 -6.87
C GLY A 64 -7.03 11.75 -6.28
N LEU A 65 -7.51 12.74 -5.55
CA LEU A 65 -8.87 12.71 -4.97
C LEU A 65 -9.97 12.64 -6.03
N LYS A 66 -9.82 13.38 -7.13
CA LYS A 66 -10.78 13.34 -8.24
C LYS A 66 -10.71 11.99 -8.97
N THR A 67 -9.51 11.47 -9.18
CA THR A 67 -9.27 10.14 -9.75
C THR A 67 -9.90 9.07 -8.87
N LEU A 68 -9.73 9.13 -7.55
CA LEU A 68 -10.34 8.24 -6.58
C LEU A 68 -11.87 8.22 -6.71
N ALA A 69 -12.51 9.40 -6.77
CA ALA A 69 -13.96 9.50 -6.91
C ALA A 69 -14.43 8.79 -8.19
N SER A 70 -13.76 9.06 -9.33
CA SER A 70 -14.10 8.43 -10.62
C SER A 70 -13.86 6.91 -10.62
N ILE A 71 -12.77 6.43 -10.00
CA ILE A 71 -12.52 5.00 -9.83
C ILE A 71 -13.65 4.35 -9.01
N LYS A 72 -14.06 4.98 -7.92
CA LYS A 72 -15.11 4.45 -7.04
C LYS A 72 -16.51 4.46 -7.69
N GLU A 73 -16.76 5.31 -8.67
CA GLU A 73 -17.98 5.24 -9.50
C GLU A 73 -18.00 3.99 -10.38
N VAL A 74 -16.86 3.58 -10.93
CA VAL A 74 -16.72 2.41 -11.82
C VAL A 74 -16.57 1.11 -11.02
N GLN A 75 -15.68 1.10 -10.06
CA GLN A 75 -15.39 -0.06 -9.18
C GLN A 75 -15.53 0.32 -7.70
N PRO A 76 -16.76 0.35 -7.14
CA PRO A 76 -17.00 0.83 -5.78
C PRO A 76 -16.26 0.07 -4.67
N ASN A 77 -15.98 -1.22 -4.90
CA ASN A 77 -15.43 -2.14 -3.91
C ASN A 77 -13.91 -2.34 -4.04
N VAL A 78 -13.26 -1.80 -5.08
CA VAL A 78 -11.82 -1.95 -5.22
C VAL A 78 -11.12 -1.19 -4.10
N PRO A 79 -10.21 -1.79 -3.33
CA PRO A 79 -9.43 -1.06 -2.35
C PRO A 79 -8.49 -0.08 -3.05
N VAL A 80 -8.50 1.18 -2.59
CA VAL A 80 -7.62 2.24 -3.06
C VAL A 80 -6.81 2.76 -1.90
N VAL A 81 -5.49 2.73 -2.06
CA VAL A 81 -4.50 3.22 -1.09
C VAL A 81 -3.88 4.48 -1.65
N MET A 82 -4.10 5.60 -0.97
CA MET A 82 -3.49 6.87 -1.36
C MET A 82 -2.00 6.87 -1.01
N VAL A 83 -1.19 7.40 -1.91
CA VAL A 83 0.25 7.62 -1.68
C VAL A 83 0.49 9.13 -1.68
N THR A 84 0.97 9.70 -0.58
CA THR A 84 1.03 11.15 -0.41
C THR A 84 2.35 11.62 0.22
N LYS A 85 2.75 12.84 -0.07
CA LYS A 85 3.88 13.53 0.59
C LYS A 85 3.44 14.31 1.84
N ASN A 86 2.12 14.50 2.04
CA ASN A 86 1.55 15.36 3.08
C ASN A 86 0.62 14.60 4.02
N GLU A 87 0.74 14.87 5.32
CA GLU A 87 -0.13 14.35 6.38
C GLU A 87 -1.14 15.42 6.88
N THR A 88 -1.57 16.32 6.03
CA THR A 88 -2.50 17.37 6.50
C THR A 88 -3.87 16.77 6.81
N GLU A 89 -4.40 17.11 7.98
CA GLU A 89 -5.68 16.61 8.51
C GLU A 89 -6.85 16.84 7.54
N SER A 90 -6.84 17.95 6.81
CA SER A 90 -7.85 18.28 5.80
C SER A 90 -7.86 17.32 4.61
N LEU A 91 -6.70 16.88 4.14
CA LEU A 91 -6.59 15.90 3.05
C LEU A 91 -7.06 14.50 3.48
N MET A 92 -6.82 14.14 4.73
CA MET A 92 -7.33 12.88 5.29
C MET A 92 -8.84 12.90 5.42
N GLU A 93 -9.46 14.00 5.84
CA GLU A 93 -10.92 14.12 5.94
C GLU A 93 -11.59 14.01 4.56
N ASP A 94 -11.04 14.67 3.54
CA ASP A 94 -11.53 14.56 2.16
C ASP A 94 -11.34 13.16 1.58
N ALA A 95 -10.20 12.54 1.84
CA ALA A 95 -9.90 11.19 1.39
C ALA A 95 -10.77 10.13 2.10
N ILE A 96 -11.03 10.29 3.41
CA ILE A 96 -11.97 9.43 4.16
C ILE A 96 -13.40 9.62 3.62
N GLY A 97 -13.82 10.86 3.35
CA GLY A 97 -15.09 11.14 2.68
C GLY A 97 -15.20 10.50 1.30
N ALA A 98 -14.09 10.42 0.55
CA ALA A 98 -14.00 9.77 -0.76
C ALA A 98 -13.77 8.25 -0.69
N LYS A 99 -13.80 7.63 0.48
CA LYS A 99 -13.73 6.17 0.70
C LYS A 99 -12.39 5.54 0.32
N ILE A 100 -11.27 6.13 0.72
CA ILE A 100 -9.97 5.44 0.67
C ILE A 100 -9.99 4.21 1.59
N SER A 101 -9.18 3.22 1.23
CA SER A 101 -9.02 2.01 2.05
C SER A 101 -7.87 2.13 3.04
N ASP A 102 -6.81 2.87 2.63
CA ASP A 102 -5.61 3.15 3.42
C ASP A 102 -4.79 4.27 2.78
N TYR A 103 -3.69 4.69 3.42
CA TYR A 103 -2.73 5.62 2.85
C TYR A 103 -1.28 5.23 3.17
N LEU A 104 -0.34 5.65 2.34
CA LEU A 104 1.10 5.50 2.52
C LEU A 104 1.78 6.86 2.35
N LEU A 105 2.81 7.10 3.13
CA LEU A 105 3.62 8.30 3.04
C LEU A 105 4.83 8.09 2.14
N LYS A 106 5.11 9.05 1.27
CA LYS A 106 6.35 9.10 0.49
C LYS A 106 7.51 9.61 1.38
N PRO A 107 8.70 8.97 1.34
CA PRO A 107 9.12 7.91 0.43
C PRO A 107 8.54 6.55 0.80
N VAL A 108 8.02 5.82 -0.19
CA VAL A 108 7.33 4.55 0.03
C VAL A 108 8.32 3.43 0.24
N ASN A 109 8.21 2.77 1.40
CA ASN A 109 9.03 1.63 1.75
C ASN A 109 8.45 0.33 1.13
N PRO A 110 9.26 -0.52 0.46
CA PRO A 110 8.81 -1.78 -0.12
C PRO A 110 8.08 -2.69 0.87
N ASN A 111 8.53 -2.77 2.13
CA ASN A 111 7.88 -3.60 3.15
C ASN A 111 6.48 -3.08 3.53
N GLN A 112 6.30 -1.76 3.62
CA GLN A 112 4.98 -1.16 3.86
C GLN A 112 4.02 -1.47 2.71
N ILE A 113 4.50 -1.39 1.46
CA ILE A 113 3.72 -1.75 0.27
C ILE A 113 3.29 -3.21 0.35
N LEU A 114 4.22 -4.11 0.66
CA LEU A 114 3.94 -5.54 0.78
C LEU A 114 2.91 -5.83 1.88
N LEU A 115 3.02 -5.16 3.03
CA LEU A 115 2.08 -5.29 4.14
C LEU A 115 0.66 -4.88 3.71
N VAL A 116 0.54 -3.76 2.98
CA VAL A 116 -0.73 -3.30 2.40
C VAL A 116 -1.29 -4.31 1.41
N CYS A 117 -0.43 -4.87 0.53
CA CYS A 117 -0.85 -5.92 -0.40
C CYS A 117 -1.37 -7.15 0.35
N LYS A 118 -0.66 -7.63 1.36
CA LYS A 118 -1.11 -8.76 2.19
C LYS A 118 -2.47 -8.45 2.85
N LYS A 119 -2.61 -7.28 3.45
CA LYS A 119 -3.85 -6.85 4.12
C LYS A 119 -5.07 -6.92 3.19
N PHE A 120 -4.97 -6.39 1.97
CA PHE A 120 -6.12 -6.28 1.06
C PHE A 120 -6.30 -7.49 0.14
N LEU A 121 -5.21 -8.17 -0.25
CA LEU A 121 -5.24 -9.24 -1.24
C LEU A 121 -5.23 -10.64 -0.61
N GLU A 122 -4.61 -10.81 0.55
CA GLU A 122 -4.52 -12.09 1.24
C GLU A 122 -5.51 -12.22 2.41
N GLY A 123 -5.98 -11.12 2.98
CA GLY A 123 -6.91 -11.07 4.11
C GLY A 123 -8.28 -11.71 3.85
N LYS A 124 -8.63 -11.99 2.60
CA LYS A 124 -9.76 -12.87 2.26
C LYS A 124 -9.53 -14.33 2.66
N ARG A 125 -8.29 -14.73 2.99
CA ARG A 125 -7.93 -16.10 3.41
C ARG A 125 -7.87 -16.29 4.92
N ILE A 126 -7.70 -15.23 5.70
CA ILE A 126 -7.59 -15.30 7.15
C ILE A 126 -8.91 -14.80 7.76
N LYS A 127 -9.94 -15.62 7.70
CA LYS A 127 -11.06 -15.51 8.65
C LYS A 127 -10.53 -16.03 9.99
N GLY A 128 -9.95 -15.14 10.79
CA GLY A 128 -9.55 -15.50 12.14
C GLY A 128 -8.57 -14.58 12.84
N GLU A 129 -7.76 -13.80 12.14
CA GLU A 129 -6.80 -12.91 12.82
C GLU A 129 -6.98 -11.47 12.36
N THR A 130 -7.55 -10.69 13.24
CA THR A 130 -7.60 -9.24 13.16
C THR A 130 -6.17 -8.73 13.38
N VAL A 131 -5.44 -8.46 12.28
CA VAL A 131 -4.32 -7.53 12.37
C VAL A 131 -4.98 -6.17 12.61
N SER A 132 -5.00 -5.76 13.86
CA SER A 132 -5.77 -4.62 14.32
C SER A 132 -5.29 -3.35 13.63
N ARG A 133 -6.23 -2.44 13.35
CA ARG A 133 -5.94 -1.04 12.97
C ARG A 133 -4.88 -0.41 13.90
N ASP A 134 -4.83 -0.86 15.14
CA ASP A 134 -3.89 -0.42 16.16
C ASP A 134 -2.44 -0.73 15.81
N TYR A 135 -2.14 -1.88 15.18
CA TYR A 135 -0.77 -2.24 14.77
C TYR A 135 -0.26 -1.34 13.64
N ILE A 136 -1.10 -0.99 12.69
CA ILE A 136 -0.72 -0.09 11.58
C ILE A 136 -0.59 1.35 12.09
N GLN A 137 -1.45 1.78 13.01
CA GLN A 137 -1.30 3.07 13.69
C GLN A 137 -0.05 3.12 14.55
N GLU A 138 0.30 2.03 15.22
CA GLU A 138 1.53 1.93 16.03
C GLU A 138 2.78 1.97 15.15
N LEU A 139 2.81 1.25 14.01
CA LEU A 139 3.89 1.34 13.02
C LEU A 139 4.02 2.74 12.42
N ASN A 140 2.90 3.40 12.13
CA ASN A 140 2.92 4.78 11.66
C ASN A 140 3.41 5.75 12.73
N LYS A 141 3.03 5.57 14.01
CA LYS A 141 3.56 6.36 15.12
C LYS A 141 5.07 6.17 15.30
N ILE A 142 5.58 4.95 15.15
CA ILE A 142 7.01 4.66 15.21
C ILE A 142 7.74 5.36 14.05
N ASN A 143 7.19 5.33 12.84
CA ASN A 143 7.74 6.08 11.71
C ASN A 143 7.70 7.60 11.92
N MET A 144 6.65 8.14 12.53
CA MET A 144 6.53 9.57 12.83
C MET A 144 7.49 10.04 13.94
N SER A 145 7.83 9.19 14.92
CA SER A 145 8.80 9.54 15.97
C SER A 145 10.25 9.48 15.50
N MET A 146 10.51 8.91 14.32
CA MET A 146 11.84 8.75 13.72
C MET A 146 12.09 9.74 12.57
N MET A 147 11.61 10.99 12.67
CA MET A 147 11.80 12.04 11.65
C MET A 147 13.22 12.63 11.59
N GLU A 148 14.24 11.94 12.10
CA GLU A 148 15.60 12.14 11.60
C GLU A 148 15.82 11.19 10.42
N PRO A 149 16.48 11.64 9.33
CA PRO A 149 16.76 10.75 8.22
C PRO A 149 17.63 9.60 8.71
N LEU A 150 17.02 8.42 8.86
CA LEU A 150 17.75 7.21 9.19
C LEU A 150 18.85 7.03 8.14
N ASP A 151 20.08 6.92 8.59
CA ASP A 151 21.21 6.49 7.78
C ASP A 151 20.86 5.12 7.15
N TYR A 152 21.35 4.88 5.94
CA TYR A 152 21.16 3.62 5.21
C TYR A 152 21.55 2.39 6.05
N ASN A 153 22.52 2.51 6.96
CA ASN A 153 22.96 1.45 7.87
C ASN A 153 21.94 1.16 8.98
N ASP A 154 21.27 2.19 9.51
CA ASP A 154 20.18 2.05 10.48
C ASP A 154 18.99 1.34 9.84
N TRP A 155 18.75 1.62 8.59
CA TRP A 155 17.72 0.97 7.77
C TRP A 155 17.98 -0.53 7.58
N ILE A 156 19.24 -0.92 7.26
CA ILE A 156 19.65 -2.32 7.14
C ILE A 156 19.48 -3.05 8.47
N LYS A 157 19.83 -2.41 9.58
CA LYS A 157 19.73 -2.99 10.90
C LYS A 157 18.27 -3.28 11.30
N ILE A 158 17.38 -2.30 11.11
CA ILE A 158 15.94 -2.47 11.40
C ILE A 158 15.33 -3.58 10.56
N ASN A 159 15.67 -3.67 9.27
CA ASN A 159 15.20 -4.74 8.41
C ASN A 159 15.76 -6.11 8.79
N SER A 160 17.02 -6.19 9.24
CA SER A 160 17.62 -7.41 9.73
C SER A 160 16.92 -7.90 11.00
N ASP A 161 16.64 -7.00 11.93
CA ASP A 161 15.97 -7.31 13.19
C ASP A 161 14.53 -7.76 12.97
N LEU A 162 13.79 -7.12 12.02
CA LEU A 162 12.44 -7.53 11.64
C LEU A 162 12.42 -8.91 10.97
N THR A 163 13.37 -9.19 10.08
CA THR A 163 13.48 -10.49 9.42
C THR A 163 13.81 -11.60 10.43
N GLN A 164 14.67 -11.30 11.40
CA GLN A 164 15.00 -12.25 12.46
C GLN A 164 13.79 -12.52 13.36
N TRP A 165 13.01 -11.50 13.66
CA TRP A 165 11.77 -11.62 14.44
C TRP A 165 10.70 -12.45 13.72
N GLU A 166 10.53 -12.27 12.41
CA GLU A 166 9.64 -13.10 11.59
C GLU A 166 10.08 -14.56 11.58
N MET A 167 11.39 -14.83 11.50
CA MET A 167 11.92 -16.20 11.56
C MET A 167 11.71 -16.84 12.94
N GLU A 168 11.90 -16.09 14.03
CA GLU A 168 11.65 -16.57 15.40
C GLU A 168 10.16 -16.86 15.63
N LEU A 169 9.23 -16.09 15.05
CA LEU A 169 7.78 -16.35 15.12
C LEU A 169 7.38 -17.60 14.33
N ASP A 170 8.03 -17.86 13.20
CA ASP A 170 7.78 -19.08 12.39
C ASP A 170 8.33 -20.35 13.08
N GLU A 171 9.46 -20.24 13.80
CA GLU A 171 10.03 -21.36 14.57
C GLU A 171 9.34 -21.59 15.94
N HIS A 172 8.67 -20.56 16.49
CA HIS A 172 8.02 -20.59 17.80
C HIS A 172 6.60 -20.03 17.75
N PRO A 173 5.65 -20.71 17.09
CA PRO A 173 4.26 -20.22 16.96
C PRO A 173 3.52 -20.03 18.30
N GLU A 174 4.06 -20.59 19.41
CA GLU A 174 3.56 -20.38 20.76
C GLU A 174 3.86 -18.99 21.33
N LEU A 175 4.76 -18.20 20.72
CA LEU A 175 5.08 -16.81 21.13
C LEU A 175 4.13 -15.78 20.51
N GLY A 176 3.33 -16.17 19.53
CA GLY A 176 2.26 -15.37 18.94
C GLY A 176 1.04 -15.35 19.84
N LEU A 177 0.90 -14.29 20.65
CA LEU A 177 -0.27 -13.82 21.39
C LEU A 177 -1.19 -14.91 21.96
N LYS A 178 -1.00 -15.18 23.23
CA LYS A 178 -2.08 -15.67 24.09
C LYS A 178 -2.98 -14.48 24.47
N ASP A 179 -4.28 -14.64 24.20
CA ASP A 179 -5.49 -13.95 24.66
C ASP A 179 -5.34 -12.64 25.43
#